data_d933e84d1f9a18972c0d71cde398fb42
#
_entry.id   d933e84d1f9a18972c0d71cde398fb42
#
_cell.length_a   1.000
_cell.length_b   1.000
_cell.length_c   1.000
_cell.angle_alpha   90.00
_cell.angle_beta   90.00
_cell.angle_gamma   90.00
#
_symmetry.space_group_name_H-M   'P 1'
#
loop_
_entity.id
_entity.type
_entity.pdbx_description
1 polymer ?
#
loop_
_entity_poly.entity_id
_entity_poly.type
_entity_poly.pdbx_seq_one_letter_code
_entity_poly.pdbx_strand_id
1 'polypeptide(L)' 'MDYHSIITVDAGLRSGKPCIRGMRITVSDVFDALGSGLSVPQVLEEYPYLTEQDIQACFAFAADRERKLNARVA' A
#
# COMPACT_ATOMS: atom_id res chain seq x y z
N MET A 1 0.55 7.00 -12.18
CA MET A 1 1.69 6.28 -11.58
C MET A 1 1.54 4.79 -11.79
N ASP A 2 2.59 4.14 -12.24
CA ASP A 2 2.61 2.69 -12.31
C ASP A 2 3.11 2.13 -10.97
N TYR A 3 2.21 1.64 -10.15
CA TYR A 3 2.55 1.12 -8.83
C TYR A 3 3.10 -0.31 -8.86
N HIS A 4 3.06 -1.00 -10.02
CA HIS A 4 3.41 -2.42 -10.10
C HIS A 4 4.88 -2.71 -9.78
N SER A 5 5.76 -1.72 -9.94
CA SER A 5 7.17 -1.86 -9.56
C SER A 5 7.39 -1.70 -8.06
N ILE A 6 6.40 -1.17 -7.34
CA ILE A 6 6.50 -0.88 -5.91
C ILE A 6 5.66 -1.86 -5.10
N ILE A 7 4.41 -2.09 -5.50
CA ILE A 7 3.52 -3.00 -4.77
C ILE A 7 3.69 -4.40 -5.33
N THR A 8 4.11 -5.33 -4.48
CA THR A 8 4.43 -6.70 -4.88
C THR A 8 3.60 -7.70 -4.08
N VAL A 9 3.32 -8.86 -4.68
CA VAL A 9 2.60 -9.95 -4.02
C VAL A 9 3.45 -11.20 -4.11
N ASP A 10 3.78 -11.77 -2.96
CA ASP A 10 4.56 -12.99 -2.86
C ASP A 10 3.87 -13.91 -1.85
N ALA A 11 3.49 -15.10 -2.28
CA ALA A 11 2.75 -16.05 -1.44
C ALA A 11 3.51 -16.40 -0.16
N GLY A 12 4.84 -16.35 -0.17
CA GLY A 12 5.68 -16.64 0.99
C GLY A 12 5.90 -15.43 1.90
N LEU A 13 5.38 -14.26 1.56
CA LEU A 13 5.57 -13.04 2.32
C LEU A 13 4.23 -12.49 2.78
N ARG A 14 4.07 -12.37 4.11
CA ARG A 14 2.86 -11.84 4.73
C ARG A 14 1.58 -12.51 4.22
N SER A 15 1.65 -13.82 3.98
CA SER A 15 0.52 -14.64 3.53
C SER A 15 -0.05 -14.17 2.17
N GLY A 16 0.80 -13.66 1.30
CA GLY A 16 0.39 -13.22 -0.03
C GLY A 16 -0.30 -11.87 -0.07
N LYS A 17 -0.25 -11.10 1.01
CA LYS A 17 -0.80 -9.74 1.02
C LYS A 17 0.07 -8.80 0.18
N PRO A 18 -0.52 -7.79 -0.46
CA PRO A 18 0.27 -6.77 -1.17
C PRO A 18 1.25 -6.08 -0.22
N CYS A 19 2.52 -6.12 -0.58
CA CYS A 19 3.63 -5.56 0.21
C CYS A 19 4.36 -4.49 -0.59
N ILE A 20 5.15 -3.69 0.10
CA ILE A 20 5.90 -2.59 -0.49
C ILE A 20 7.33 -3.04 -0.77
N ARG A 21 7.71 -3.08 -2.05
CA ARG A 21 9.05 -3.43 -2.55
C ARG A 21 9.61 -4.71 -1.93
N GLY A 22 8.77 -5.74 -1.76
CA GLY A 22 9.21 -7.03 -1.20
C GLY A 22 9.52 -6.99 0.29
N MET A 23 9.24 -5.90 0.99
CA MET A 23 9.40 -5.80 2.43
C MET A 23 8.20 -6.43 3.14
N ARG A 24 8.33 -6.66 4.45
CA ARG A 24 7.24 -7.21 5.25
C ARG A 24 6.20 -6.17 5.68
N ILE A 25 6.25 -4.99 5.09
CA ILE A 25 5.26 -3.91 5.31
C ILE A 25 4.22 -4.01 4.23
N THR A 26 2.95 -4.20 4.61
CA THR A 26 1.85 -4.33 3.66
C THR A 26 1.20 -2.97 3.37
N VAL A 27 0.45 -2.92 2.26
CA VAL A 27 -0.42 -1.77 1.98
C VAL A 27 -1.41 -1.57 3.13
N SER A 28 -1.95 -2.67 3.69
CA SER A 28 -2.86 -2.58 4.83
C SER A 28 -2.21 -1.96 6.05
N ASP A 29 -0.94 -2.28 6.33
CA ASP A 29 -0.22 -1.67 7.45
C ASP A 29 -0.18 -0.14 7.31
N VAL A 30 0.09 0.34 6.10
CA VAL A 30 0.14 1.78 5.82
C VAL A 30 -1.25 2.41 6.01
N PHE A 31 -2.29 1.78 5.47
CA PHE A 31 -3.64 2.31 5.57
C PHE A 31 -4.19 2.25 6.99
N ASP A 32 -3.84 1.23 7.77
CA ASP A 32 -4.22 1.16 9.17
C ASP A 32 -3.63 2.34 9.97
N ALA A 33 -2.38 2.68 9.70
CA ALA A 33 -1.74 3.83 10.33
C ALA A 33 -2.41 5.14 9.94
N LEU A 34 -2.66 5.34 8.64
CA LEU A 34 -3.35 6.54 8.16
C LEU A 34 -4.78 6.61 8.70
N GLY A 35 -5.48 5.47 8.71
CA GLY A 35 -6.85 5.39 9.21
C GLY A 35 -6.97 5.64 10.71
N SER A 36 -5.89 5.41 11.46
CA SER A 36 -5.85 5.72 12.90
C SER A 36 -5.60 7.20 13.19
N GLY A 37 -5.38 8.01 12.16
CA GLY A 37 -5.21 9.45 12.30
C GLY A 37 -3.80 9.97 12.09
N LEU A 38 -2.83 9.10 11.78
CA LEU A 38 -1.48 9.54 11.47
C LEU A 38 -1.44 10.27 10.13
N SER A 39 -0.63 11.32 10.06
CA SER A 39 -0.32 11.98 8.79
C SER A 39 0.70 11.18 8.01
N VAL A 40 0.85 11.49 6.71
CA VAL A 40 1.88 10.83 5.89
C VAL A 40 3.28 11.02 6.50
N PRO A 41 3.70 12.23 6.91
CA PRO A 41 4.99 12.37 7.59
C PRO A 41 5.14 11.49 8.84
N GLN A 42 4.07 11.34 9.62
CA GLN A 42 4.12 10.48 10.81
C GLN A 42 4.26 9.00 10.43
N VAL A 43 3.59 8.56 9.37
CA VAL A 43 3.75 7.19 8.88
C VAL A 43 5.19 6.96 8.43
N LEU A 44 5.81 7.92 7.75
CA LEU A 44 7.20 7.79 7.32
C LEU A 44 8.18 7.79 8.50
N GLU A 45 7.84 8.44 9.61
CA GLU A 45 8.63 8.32 10.85
C GLU A 45 8.52 6.93 11.45
N GLU A 46 7.32 6.35 11.46
CA GLU A 46 7.09 5.03 12.02
C GLU A 46 7.71 3.92 11.18
N TYR A 47 7.71 4.11 9.87
CA TYR A 47 8.30 3.16 8.91
C TYR A 47 9.42 3.85 8.13
N PRO A 48 10.61 3.99 8.72
CA PRO A 48 11.68 4.81 8.13
C PRO A 48 12.24 4.29 6.81
N TYR A 49 11.91 3.05 6.43
CA TYR A 49 12.31 2.50 5.14
C TYR A 49 11.37 2.87 4.01
N LEU A 50 10.22 3.47 4.31
CA LEU A 50 9.27 3.92 3.31
C LEU A 50 9.60 5.33 2.83
N THR A 51 9.20 5.61 1.59
CA THR A 51 9.32 6.93 0.98
C THR A 51 7.93 7.47 0.66
N GLU A 52 7.84 8.77 0.35
CA GLU A 52 6.58 9.34 -0.12
C GLU A 52 6.06 8.64 -1.37
N GLN A 53 6.98 8.24 -2.26
CA GLN A 53 6.60 7.51 -3.47
C GLN A 53 5.96 6.17 -3.14
N ASP A 54 6.43 5.49 -2.08
CA ASP A 54 5.81 4.25 -1.62
C ASP A 54 4.36 4.50 -1.17
N ILE A 55 4.13 5.59 -0.45
CA ILE A 55 2.78 5.96 -0.01
C ILE A 55 1.88 6.27 -1.21
N GLN A 56 2.39 7.01 -2.19
CA GLN A 56 1.64 7.30 -3.42
C GLN A 56 1.29 6.01 -4.17
N ALA A 57 2.20 5.05 -4.18
CA ALA A 57 1.95 3.74 -4.79
C ALA A 57 0.81 3.00 -4.08
N CYS A 58 0.75 3.09 -2.75
CA CYS A 58 -0.36 2.50 -1.98
C CYS A 58 -1.70 3.10 -2.39
N PHE A 59 -1.77 4.42 -2.52
CA PHE A 59 -3.01 5.08 -2.96
C PHE A 59 -3.38 4.70 -4.40
N ALA A 60 -2.41 4.65 -5.31
CA ALA A 60 -2.66 4.26 -6.69
C ALA A 60 -3.16 2.82 -6.78
N PHE A 61 -2.59 1.93 -5.99
CA PHE A 61 -3.02 0.54 -5.89
C PHE A 61 -4.46 0.45 -5.39
N ALA A 62 -4.79 1.18 -4.33
CA ALA A 62 -6.14 1.18 -3.76
C ALA A 62 -7.16 1.73 -4.75
N ALA A 63 -6.82 2.82 -5.43
CA ALA A 63 -7.71 3.42 -6.42
C ALA A 63 -8.01 2.45 -7.57
N ASP A 64 -7.00 1.71 -8.03
CA ASP A 64 -7.16 0.74 -9.10
C ASP A 64 -8.06 -0.42 -8.65
N ARG A 65 -7.87 -0.93 -7.45
CA ARG A 65 -8.72 -1.99 -6.90
C ARG A 65 -10.17 -1.54 -6.78
N GLU A 66 -10.39 -0.34 -6.30
CA GLU A 66 -11.75 0.19 -6.13
C GLU A 66 -12.46 0.36 -7.47
N ARG A 67 -11.75 0.82 -8.50
CA ARG A 67 -12.32 0.90 -9.86
C ARG A 67 -12.74 -0.47 -10.36
N LYS A 68 -11.93 -1.50 -10.13
CA LYS A 68 -12.25 -2.86 -10.55
C LYS A 68 -13.46 -3.42 -9.83
N LEU A 69 -13.59 -3.14 -8.53
CA LEU A 69 -14.75 -3.56 -7.75
C LEU A 69 -16.02 -2.86 -8.23
N ASN A 70 -15.96 -1.56 -8.49
CA ASN A 70 -17.11 -0.80 -8.97
C ASN A 70 -17.57 -1.28 -10.35
N ALA A 71 -16.64 -1.64 -11.21
CA ALA A 71 -16.96 -2.18 -12.53
C ALA A 71 -17.75 -3.49 -12.44
N ARG A 72 -17.55 -4.27 -11.39
CA ARG A 72 -18.31 -5.51 -11.15
C ARG A 72 -19.71 -5.27 -10.65
N VAL A 73 -19.91 -4.20 -9.90
CA VAL A 73 -21.21 -3.86 -9.31
C VAL A 73 -22.11 -3.14 -10.30
N ALA A 74 -21.51 -2.37 -11.17
CA ALA A 74 -22.25 -1.66 -12.21
C ALA A 74 -22.70 -2.61 -13.30
#